data_70b28994b7a09e72ea1c166ce0c8f191
#
_entry.id   70b28994b7a09e72ea1c166ce0c8f191
#
_cell.length_a   1.000
_cell.length_b   1.000
_cell.length_c   1.000
_cell.angle_alpha   90.00
_cell.angle_beta   90.00
_cell.angle_gamma   90.00
#
_symmetry.space_group_name_H-M   'P 1'
#
loop_
_entity.id
_entity.type
_entity.pdbx_description
1 polymer ?
#
loop_
_entity_poly.entity_id
_entity_poly.type
_entity_poly.pdbx_seq_one_letter_code
_entity_poly.pdbx_strand_id
1 'polypeptide(L)'
;MDALTIIWVIVCAHLLLNLLVGVYCHIRVKDSTDYLLAGRRIGVLMTAGTLAATEIGGGSTVGVAAKAYGSWGLSAGWYVVSAGIGVILVAFIAPLLRRAMATTVPEIIGRRFGGSSHLITSILSMLATITLAGVQITATATIISVLTGLSTELAILICGAVLVIYTMSGGMWSVTMTDVIHFFVLVGGFTLAVPFVLHNVGGWESVVAKLPPEQLGFTKVGWKTIIGLIIMYFMTFSTGQESVQRYFAAKDEKTAVLGSIICGIIMALFAFVPAVLGLVALAEFPNIEANNAVATVALNLMPPVMAGFVMAAVVSATLSSGAGDLLGAATVFTKDIVEYHFGKSLTDAQLTRYSRLCVLFLGIIAIVISLVSKAIIPMLVFAFTMRSAGPFAAFLLGLTWKNATAGAGIWSIVLGSIAGVYWEFVGNPYGIMSIIFGSIVSLIVFVAVVFIERSMGKPPAPPAIPDNLKE
;
A
#
# COMPACT_ATOMS: atom_id res chain seq x y z
N MET A 1 29.76 14.26 -18.77
CA MET A 1 28.82 14.43 -17.64
C MET A 1 29.38 13.59 -16.51
N ASP A 2 29.41 14.12 -15.31
CA ASP A 2 29.77 13.35 -14.14
C ASP A 2 28.65 12.32 -13.80
N ALA A 3 29.00 11.32 -12.99
CA ALA A 3 28.07 10.22 -12.66
C ALA A 3 26.77 10.72 -12.04
N LEU A 4 26.85 11.71 -11.15
CA LEU A 4 25.69 12.25 -10.46
C LEU A 4 24.75 13.00 -11.40
N THR A 5 25.29 13.74 -12.39
CA THR A 5 24.49 14.41 -13.43
C THR A 5 23.71 13.41 -14.27
N ILE A 6 24.32 12.26 -14.65
CA ILE A 6 23.62 11.20 -15.40
C ILE A 6 22.45 10.66 -14.60
N ILE A 7 22.66 10.37 -13.30
CA ILE A 7 21.60 9.87 -12.41
C ILE A 7 20.44 10.86 -12.34
N TRP A 8 20.76 12.15 -12.14
CA TRP A 8 19.74 13.21 -12.06
C TRP A 8 18.96 13.37 -13.36
N VAL A 9 19.64 13.32 -14.52
CA VAL A 9 18.96 13.40 -15.82
C VAL A 9 17.94 12.28 -15.97
N ILE A 10 18.29 11.03 -15.57
CA ILE A 10 17.39 9.89 -15.67
C ILE A 10 16.19 10.04 -14.72
N VAL A 11 16.44 10.40 -13.45
CA VAL A 11 15.38 10.61 -12.47
C VAL A 11 14.43 11.75 -12.87
N CYS A 12 15.00 12.89 -13.31
CA CYS A 12 14.20 14.03 -13.77
C CYS A 12 13.42 13.72 -15.06
N ALA A 13 14.03 13.01 -16.01
CA ALA A 13 13.34 12.56 -17.23
C ALA A 13 12.16 11.63 -16.90
N HIS A 14 12.35 10.71 -15.94
CA HIS A 14 11.28 9.85 -15.47
C HIS A 14 10.15 10.63 -14.78
N LEU A 15 10.48 11.59 -13.91
CA LEU A 15 9.49 12.45 -13.26
C LEU A 15 8.72 13.30 -14.27
N LEU A 16 9.41 13.85 -15.27
CA LEU A 16 8.80 14.62 -16.37
C LEU A 16 7.85 13.74 -17.19
N LEU A 17 8.26 12.51 -17.52
CA LEU A 17 7.40 11.56 -18.23
C LEU A 17 6.11 11.29 -17.46
N ASN A 18 6.20 11.06 -16.14
CA ASN A 18 5.02 10.85 -15.31
C ASN A 18 4.11 12.08 -15.27
N LEU A 19 4.68 13.29 -15.18
CA LEU A 19 3.92 14.52 -15.21
C LEU A 19 3.20 14.70 -16.56
N LEU A 20 3.86 14.44 -17.67
CA LEU A 20 3.26 14.51 -19.02
C LEU A 20 2.12 13.50 -19.19
N VAL A 21 2.29 12.27 -18.70
CA VAL A 21 1.21 11.27 -18.67
C VAL A 21 0.06 11.75 -17.79
N GLY A 22 0.34 12.32 -16.61
CA GLY A 22 -0.67 12.91 -15.73
C GLY A 22 -1.51 14.00 -16.42
N VAL A 23 -0.85 14.93 -17.10
CA VAL A 23 -1.50 16.00 -17.89
C VAL A 23 -2.33 15.41 -19.04
N TYR A 24 -1.78 14.43 -19.78
CA TYR A 24 -2.52 13.73 -20.82
C TYR A 24 -3.79 13.04 -20.29
N CYS A 25 -3.69 12.39 -19.14
CA CYS A 25 -4.85 11.73 -18.52
C CYS A 25 -5.88 12.73 -17.99
N HIS A 26 -5.46 13.92 -17.55
CA HIS A 26 -6.37 14.97 -17.10
C HIS A 26 -7.42 15.34 -18.14
N ILE A 27 -7.04 15.33 -19.42
CA ILE A 27 -7.94 15.61 -20.55
C ILE A 27 -9.01 14.51 -20.73
N ARG A 28 -8.75 13.29 -20.24
CA ARG A 28 -9.65 12.14 -20.35
C ARG A 28 -10.68 12.03 -19.23
N VAL A 29 -10.49 12.73 -18.12
CA VAL A 29 -11.41 12.75 -17.00
C VAL A 29 -12.64 13.61 -17.36
N LYS A 30 -13.79 12.96 -17.53
CA LYS A 30 -15.05 13.59 -17.92
C LYS A 30 -16.00 13.79 -16.74
N ASP A 31 -15.99 12.86 -15.78
CA ASP A 31 -16.88 12.84 -14.64
C ASP A 31 -16.15 12.34 -13.37
N SER A 32 -16.86 12.29 -12.26
CA SER A 32 -16.32 11.84 -10.98
C SER A 32 -15.95 10.35 -10.98
N THR A 33 -16.65 9.51 -11.76
CA THR A 33 -16.35 8.09 -11.88
C THR A 33 -15.04 7.87 -12.65
N ASP A 34 -14.78 8.68 -13.69
CA ASP A 34 -13.47 8.69 -14.36
C ASP A 34 -12.36 9.13 -13.39
N TYR A 35 -12.61 10.16 -12.59
CA TYR A 35 -11.61 10.67 -11.64
C TYR A 35 -11.31 9.67 -10.50
N LEU A 36 -12.32 9.04 -9.90
CA LEU A 36 -12.16 8.18 -8.73
C LEU A 36 -11.91 6.71 -9.09
N LEU A 37 -12.42 6.21 -10.23
CA LEU A 37 -12.46 4.79 -10.58
C LEU A 37 -12.05 4.49 -12.03
N ALA A 38 -11.43 5.44 -12.73
CA ALA A 38 -11.06 5.29 -14.14
C ALA A 38 -12.23 4.78 -15.03
N GLY A 39 -13.46 5.23 -14.74
CA GLY A 39 -14.67 4.85 -15.45
C GLY A 39 -15.05 3.37 -15.32
N ARG A 40 -14.47 2.62 -14.39
CA ARG A 40 -14.64 1.16 -14.21
C ARG A 40 -14.30 0.36 -15.49
N ARG A 41 -13.26 0.78 -16.22
CA ARG A 41 -12.90 0.24 -17.54
C ARG A 41 -11.51 -0.37 -17.62
N ILE A 42 -10.85 -0.59 -16.47
CA ILE A 42 -9.47 -1.09 -16.43
C ILE A 42 -9.45 -2.58 -16.80
N GLY A 43 -8.59 -2.93 -17.78
CA GLY A 43 -8.38 -4.32 -18.22
C GLY A 43 -7.38 -5.09 -17.35
N VAL A 44 -7.23 -6.41 -17.59
CA VAL A 44 -6.43 -7.33 -16.75
C VAL A 44 -4.99 -6.85 -16.53
N LEU A 45 -4.26 -6.53 -17.61
CA LEU A 45 -2.85 -6.11 -17.49
C LEU A 45 -2.71 -4.78 -16.76
N MET A 46 -3.61 -3.84 -17.00
CA MET A 46 -3.65 -2.58 -16.26
C MET A 46 -3.97 -2.81 -14.78
N THR A 47 -4.95 -3.68 -14.46
CA THR A 47 -5.29 -4.01 -13.08
C THR A 47 -4.10 -4.67 -12.36
N ALA A 48 -3.44 -5.65 -12.99
CA ALA A 48 -2.25 -6.30 -12.43
C ALA A 48 -1.10 -5.31 -12.24
N GLY A 49 -0.81 -4.48 -13.25
CA GLY A 49 0.27 -3.50 -13.21
C GLY A 49 0.05 -2.41 -12.16
N THR A 50 -1.17 -1.85 -12.07
CA THR A 50 -1.49 -0.82 -11.08
C THR A 50 -1.53 -1.40 -9.65
N LEU A 51 -2.04 -2.63 -9.45
CA LEU A 51 -1.93 -3.32 -8.17
C LEU A 51 -0.46 -3.54 -7.80
N ALA A 52 0.37 -4.11 -8.69
CA ALA A 52 1.77 -4.38 -8.40
C ALA A 52 2.56 -3.08 -8.10
N ALA A 53 2.35 -2.02 -8.88
CA ALA A 53 3.01 -0.72 -8.65
C ALA A 53 2.58 -0.07 -7.33
N THR A 54 1.34 -0.30 -6.88
CA THR A 54 0.83 0.22 -5.61
C THR A 54 1.36 -0.56 -4.41
N GLU A 55 1.37 -1.90 -4.51
CA GLU A 55 1.76 -2.77 -3.40
C GLU A 55 3.29 -2.89 -3.26
N ILE A 56 4.05 -2.70 -4.35
CA ILE A 56 5.52 -2.66 -4.31
C ILE A 56 5.97 -1.19 -4.09
N GLY A 57 5.66 -0.64 -2.93
CA GLY A 57 6.06 0.70 -2.52
C GLY A 57 7.41 0.75 -1.80
N GLY A 58 7.64 1.83 -1.04
CA GLY A 58 8.86 2.04 -0.27
C GLY A 58 9.14 0.95 0.76
N GLY A 59 8.09 0.35 1.36
CA GLY A 59 8.22 -0.79 2.27
C GLY A 59 8.79 -2.04 1.60
N SER A 60 8.31 -2.35 0.39
CA SER A 60 8.72 -3.53 -0.39
C SER A 60 10.08 -3.36 -1.09
N THR A 61 10.63 -2.17 -1.17
CA THR A 61 11.91 -1.84 -1.80
C THR A 61 12.94 -1.43 -0.75
N VAL A 62 12.95 -0.16 -0.35
CA VAL A 62 13.89 0.39 0.63
C VAL A 62 13.74 -0.32 1.98
N GLY A 63 12.51 -0.54 2.45
CA GLY A 63 12.24 -1.21 3.73
C GLY A 63 12.72 -2.65 3.78
N VAL A 64 12.52 -3.43 2.70
CA VAL A 64 13.02 -4.82 2.62
C VAL A 64 14.55 -4.85 2.57
N ALA A 65 15.18 -3.99 1.79
CA ALA A 65 16.65 -3.89 1.76
C ALA A 65 17.21 -3.49 3.13
N ALA A 66 16.57 -2.54 3.82
CA ALA A 66 16.94 -2.14 5.18
C ALA A 66 16.81 -3.30 6.19
N LYS A 67 15.75 -4.10 6.10
CA LYS A 67 15.57 -5.30 6.95
C LYS A 67 16.61 -6.38 6.65
N ALA A 68 16.94 -6.58 5.35
CA ALA A 68 17.97 -7.53 4.94
C ALA A 68 19.37 -7.09 5.43
N TYR A 69 19.68 -5.80 5.31
CA TYR A 69 20.90 -5.21 5.88
C TYR A 69 20.95 -5.40 7.41
N GLY A 70 19.84 -5.28 8.10
CA GLY A 70 19.72 -5.45 9.55
C GLY A 70 19.56 -6.90 9.99
N SER A 71 18.49 -7.19 10.74
CA SER A 71 18.32 -8.47 11.46
C SER A 71 17.73 -9.60 10.65
N TRP A 72 17.05 -9.36 9.52
CA TRP A 72 16.29 -10.38 8.78
C TRP A 72 17.13 -11.12 7.74
N GLY A 73 18.22 -10.52 7.24
CA GLY A 73 19.04 -11.12 6.20
C GLY A 73 18.23 -11.45 4.93
N LEU A 74 18.57 -12.56 4.28
CA LEU A 74 17.89 -13.04 3.07
C LEU A 74 16.38 -13.26 3.31
N SER A 75 15.99 -13.67 4.52
CA SER A 75 14.57 -13.90 4.86
C SER A 75 13.70 -12.65 4.78
N ALA A 76 14.28 -11.44 4.61
CA ALA A 76 13.52 -10.21 4.37
C ALA A 76 12.65 -10.29 3.10
N GLY A 77 13.03 -11.11 2.11
CA GLY A 77 12.20 -11.37 0.93
C GLY A 77 10.80 -11.90 1.25
N TRP A 78 10.63 -12.62 2.37
CA TRP A 78 9.30 -13.08 2.80
C TRP A 78 8.31 -11.95 3.08
N TYR A 79 8.77 -10.74 3.32
CA TYR A 79 7.88 -9.58 3.42
C TYR A 79 7.05 -9.40 2.14
N VAL A 80 7.70 -9.46 0.97
CA VAL A 80 7.03 -9.28 -0.33
C VAL A 80 6.39 -10.58 -0.84
N VAL A 81 6.99 -11.77 -0.58
CA VAL A 81 6.33 -13.06 -0.89
C VAL A 81 4.99 -13.15 -0.17
N SER A 82 4.97 -12.83 1.12
CA SER A 82 3.74 -12.85 1.93
C SER A 82 2.70 -11.87 1.42
N ALA A 83 3.13 -10.69 0.96
CA ALA A 83 2.26 -9.72 0.32
C ALA A 83 1.68 -10.26 -1.00
N GLY A 84 2.51 -10.89 -1.84
CA GLY A 84 2.06 -11.56 -3.06
C GLY A 84 1.02 -12.66 -2.80
N ILE A 85 1.24 -13.49 -1.78
CA ILE A 85 0.27 -14.50 -1.34
C ILE A 85 -1.01 -13.81 -0.83
N GLY A 86 -0.88 -12.74 -0.05
CA GLY A 86 -2.01 -11.95 0.44
C GLY A 86 -2.88 -11.42 -0.68
N VAL A 87 -2.29 -10.83 -1.74
CA VAL A 87 -3.03 -10.36 -2.93
C VAL A 87 -3.70 -11.52 -3.64
N ILE A 88 -3.05 -12.70 -3.80
CA ILE A 88 -3.69 -13.89 -4.40
C ILE A 88 -4.90 -14.33 -3.57
N LEU A 89 -4.82 -14.30 -2.25
CA LEU A 89 -5.95 -14.62 -1.38
C LEU A 89 -7.12 -13.65 -1.55
N VAL A 90 -6.84 -12.35 -1.82
CA VAL A 90 -7.90 -11.37 -2.14
C VAL A 90 -8.64 -11.72 -3.42
N ALA A 91 -8.05 -12.48 -4.37
CA ALA A 91 -8.74 -12.93 -5.58
C ALA A 91 -10.04 -13.72 -5.29
N PHE A 92 -10.14 -14.39 -4.13
CA PHE A 92 -11.36 -15.09 -3.72
C PHE A 92 -12.52 -14.15 -3.38
N ILE A 93 -12.23 -12.93 -2.93
CA ILE A 93 -13.26 -11.93 -2.62
C ILE A 93 -13.38 -10.84 -3.69
N ALA A 94 -12.45 -10.76 -4.62
CA ALA A 94 -12.44 -9.77 -5.71
C ALA A 94 -13.74 -9.73 -6.54
N PRO A 95 -14.41 -10.86 -6.88
CA PRO A 95 -15.72 -10.83 -7.52
C PRO A 95 -16.78 -10.11 -6.70
N LEU A 96 -16.82 -10.36 -5.39
CA LEU A 96 -17.77 -9.70 -4.49
C LEU A 96 -17.54 -8.19 -4.42
N LEU A 97 -16.26 -7.79 -4.38
CA LEU A 97 -15.86 -6.38 -4.40
C LEU A 97 -16.34 -5.71 -5.69
N ARG A 98 -16.09 -6.33 -6.84
CA ARG A 98 -16.50 -5.77 -8.13
C ARG A 98 -18.01 -5.71 -8.28
N ARG A 99 -18.76 -6.73 -7.82
CA ARG A 99 -20.24 -6.74 -7.80
C ARG A 99 -20.83 -5.70 -6.86
N ALA A 100 -20.17 -5.36 -5.78
CA ALA A 100 -20.68 -4.36 -4.84
C ALA A 100 -20.90 -2.99 -5.48
N MET A 101 -20.27 -2.71 -6.63
CA MET A 101 -20.37 -1.42 -7.33
C MET A 101 -20.17 -0.21 -6.41
N ALA A 102 -19.44 -0.41 -5.32
CA ALA A 102 -19.08 0.63 -4.35
C ALA A 102 -17.92 1.49 -4.86
N THR A 103 -17.66 2.56 -4.16
CA THR A 103 -16.52 3.46 -4.39
C THR A 103 -15.49 3.34 -3.28
N THR A 104 -15.96 2.99 -2.07
CA THR A 104 -15.12 2.87 -0.87
C THR A 104 -15.40 1.59 -0.09
N VAL A 105 -14.40 1.15 0.69
CA VAL A 105 -14.55 0.04 1.63
C VAL A 105 -15.52 0.40 2.76
N PRO A 106 -15.45 1.60 3.38
CA PRO A 106 -16.41 2.04 4.37
C PRO A 106 -17.87 2.02 3.85
N GLU A 107 -18.10 2.35 2.59
CA GLU A 107 -19.43 2.30 1.96
C GLU A 107 -20.04 0.88 2.02
N ILE A 108 -19.24 -0.16 1.74
CA ILE A 108 -19.70 -1.56 1.83
C ILE A 108 -20.10 -1.90 3.27
N ILE A 109 -19.28 -1.51 4.24
CA ILE A 109 -19.56 -1.72 5.67
C ILE A 109 -20.81 -0.92 6.09
N GLY A 110 -20.92 0.31 5.63
CA GLY A 110 -22.06 1.18 5.92
C GLY A 110 -23.39 0.66 5.39
N ARG A 111 -23.40 0.15 4.14
CA ARG A 111 -24.59 -0.49 3.53
C ARG A 111 -25.06 -1.70 4.35
N ARG A 112 -24.13 -2.43 4.97
CA ARG A 112 -24.41 -3.63 5.74
C ARG A 112 -24.80 -3.35 7.17
N PHE A 113 -24.05 -2.46 7.87
CA PHE A 113 -24.12 -2.30 9.33
C PHE A 113 -24.55 -0.92 9.80
N GLY A 114 -24.84 -0.01 8.86
CA GLY A 114 -25.38 1.32 9.16
C GLY A 114 -24.32 2.41 9.34
N GLY A 115 -24.81 3.65 9.54
CA GLY A 115 -24.01 4.87 9.49
C GLY A 115 -22.89 4.97 10.52
N SER A 116 -23.09 4.46 11.74
CA SER A 116 -22.04 4.50 12.77
C SER A 116 -20.84 3.62 12.38
N SER A 117 -21.08 2.41 11.86
CA SER A 117 -20.03 1.53 11.35
C SER A 117 -19.32 2.15 10.16
N HIS A 118 -20.08 2.81 9.28
CA HIS A 118 -19.55 3.56 8.14
C HIS A 118 -18.58 4.66 8.60
N LEU A 119 -19.03 5.54 9.50
CA LEU A 119 -18.23 6.67 9.99
C LEU A 119 -16.91 6.23 10.64
N ILE A 120 -16.98 5.26 11.56
CA ILE A 120 -15.78 4.78 12.25
C ILE A 120 -14.80 4.16 11.26
N THR A 121 -15.28 3.33 10.33
CA THR A 121 -14.41 2.71 9.32
C THR A 121 -13.82 3.77 8.37
N SER A 122 -14.59 4.80 8.00
CA SER A 122 -14.10 5.92 7.18
C SER A 122 -12.94 6.66 7.86
N ILE A 123 -13.08 6.96 9.15
CA ILE A 123 -12.02 7.63 9.93
C ILE A 123 -10.78 6.74 10.02
N LEU A 124 -10.94 5.46 10.37
CA LEU A 124 -9.82 4.51 10.47
C LEU A 124 -9.10 4.31 9.14
N SER A 125 -9.85 4.14 8.05
CA SER A 125 -9.30 4.00 6.69
C SER A 125 -8.54 5.25 6.26
N MET A 126 -9.10 6.43 6.48
CA MET A 126 -8.48 7.71 6.13
C MET A 126 -7.17 7.94 6.91
N LEU A 127 -7.18 7.74 8.23
CA LEU A 127 -5.97 7.89 9.05
C LEU A 127 -4.88 6.92 8.63
N ALA A 128 -5.24 5.67 8.32
CA ALA A 128 -4.29 4.67 7.83
C ALA A 128 -3.67 5.08 6.50
N THR A 129 -4.47 5.46 5.50
CA THR A 129 -3.96 5.84 4.17
C THR A 129 -3.12 7.11 4.22
N ILE A 130 -3.45 8.10 5.05
CA ILE A 130 -2.60 9.30 5.25
C ILE A 130 -1.24 8.89 5.85
N THR A 131 -1.24 7.97 6.83
CA THR A 131 0.00 7.46 7.43
C THR A 131 0.85 6.72 6.40
N LEU A 132 0.22 5.89 5.52
CA LEU A 132 0.91 5.22 4.42
C LEU A 132 1.53 6.21 3.44
N ALA A 133 0.81 7.27 3.07
CA ALA A 133 1.36 8.34 2.23
C ALA A 133 2.59 8.99 2.88
N GLY A 134 2.58 9.22 4.20
CA GLY A 134 3.74 9.71 4.95
C GLY A 134 4.94 8.76 4.86
N VAL A 135 4.71 7.45 4.94
CA VAL A 135 5.76 6.43 4.75
C VAL A 135 6.39 6.51 3.36
N GLN A 136 5.59 6.68 2.31
CA GLN A 136 6.10 6.82 0.95
C GLN A 136 6.92 8.10 0.77
N ILE A 137 6.50 9.21 1.39
CA ILE A 137 7.28 10.46 1.41
C ILE A 137 8.62 10.23 2.09
N THR A 138 8.65 9.56 3.25
CA THR A 138 9.89 9.24 3.98
C THR A 138 10.84 8.40 3.13
N ALA A 139 10.33 7.35 2.48
CA ALA A 139 11.13 6.46 1.64
C ALA A 139 11.73 7.20 0.43
N THR A 140 10.95 8.06 -0.23
CA THR A 140 11.44 8.92 -1.33
C THR A 140 12.49 9.90 -0.85
N ALA A 141 12.22 10.58 0.28
CA ALA A 141 13.11 11.58 0.85
C ALA A 141 14.47 11.00 1.26
N THR A 142 14.51 9.76 1.77
CA THR A 142 15.75 9.06 2.08
C THR A 142 16.65 8.97 0.85
N ILE A 143 16.11 8.55 -0.29
CA ILE A 143 16.86 8.45 -1.55
C ILE A 143 17.34 9.83 -2.02
N ILE A 144 16.45 10.81 -2.03
CA ILE A 144 16.77 12.18 -2.47
C ILE A 144 17.83 12.80 -1.55
N SER A 145 17.75 12.59 -0.24
CA SER A 145 18.75 13.07 0.73
C SER A 145 20.15 12.51 0.43
N VAL A 146 20.25 11.19 0.17
CA VAL A 146 21.51 10.54 -0.18
C VAL A 146 22.08 11.07 -1.49
N LEU A 147 21.23 11.29 -2.50
CA LEU A 147 21.65 11.77 -3.82
C LEU A 147 22.10 13.23 -3.83
N THR A 148 21.49 14.07 -2.98
CA THR A 148 21.70 15.54 -3.02
C THR A 148 22.59 16.05 -1.91
N GLY A 149 22.76 15.26 -0.84
CA GLY A 149 23.33 15.76 0.42
C GLY A 149 22.42 16.73 1.20
N LEU A 150 21.16 16.90 0.77
CA LEU A 150 20.16 17.69 1.51
C LEU A 150 19.83 17.02 2.84
N SER A 151 19.44 17.83 3.83
CA SER A 151 18.87 17.26 5.06
C SER A 151 17.62 16.45 4.76
N THR A 152 17.39 15.40 5.53
CA THR A 152 16.21 14.53 5.36
C THR A 152 14.89 15.32 5.47
N GLU A 153 14.84 16.31 6.35
CA GLU A 153 13.69 17.19 6.57
C GLU A 153 13.36 18.00 5.31
N LEU A 154 14.37 18.59 4.67
CA LEU A 154 14.17 19.36 3.43
C LEU A 154 13.77 18.44 2.28
N ALA A 155 14.37 17.25 2.19
CA ALA A 155 13.98 16.24 1.21
C ALA A 155 12.52 15.79 1.41
N ILE A 156 12.05 15.61 2.66
CA ILE A 156 10.65 15.30 2.98
C ILE A 156 9.71 16.41 2.48
N LEU A 157 10.04 17.66 2.72
CA LEU A 157 9.21 18.79 2.26
C LEU A 157 9.11 18.84 0.74
N ILE A 158 10.23 18.66 0.03
CA ILE A 158 10.26 18.67 -1.44
C ILE A 158 9.48 17.47 -2.00
N CYS A 159 9.79 16.26 -1.55
CA CYS A 159 9.14 15.03 -2.05
C CYS A 159 7.65 15.01 -1.74
N GLY A 160 7.26 15.46 -0.54
CA GLY A 160 5.86 15.59 -0.15
C GLY A 160 5.12 16.58 -1.02
N ALA A 161 5.70 17.76 -1.29
CA ALA A 161 5.09 18.75 -2.20
C ALA A 161 4.91 18.17 -3.62
N VAL A 162 5.92 17.48 -4.16
CA VAL A 162 5.83 16.82 -5.48
C VAL A 162 4.71 15.79 -5.49
N LEU A 163 4.63 14.91 -4.48
CA LEU A 163 3.60 13.89 -4.38
C LEU A 163 2.19 14.51 -4.36
N VAL A 164 1.99 15.56 -3.56
CA VAL A 164 0.70 16.26 -3.46
C VAL A 164 0.29 16.89 -4.80
N ILE A 165 1.19 17.64 -5.44
CA ILE A 165 0.93 18.29 -6.73
C ILE A 165 0.61 17.24 -7.81
N TYR A 166 1.39 16.16 -7.86
CA TYR A 166 1.18 15.07 -8.80
C TYR A 166 -0.20 14.42 -8.63
N THR A 167 -0.55 14.06 -7.38
CA THR A 167 -1.83 13.37 -7.07
C THR A 167 -3.05 14.25 -7.38
N MET A 168 -2.96 15.55 -7.11
CA MET A 168 -4.05 16.49 -7.41
C MET A 168 -4.41 16.55 -8.89
N SER A 169 -3.46 16.29 -9.79
CA SER A 169 -3.60 16.59 -11.22
C SER A 169 -4.57 15.67 -11.95
N GLY A 170 -4.45 14.33 -11.81
CA GLY A 170 -5.07 13.43 -12.78
C GLY A 170 -6.01 12.34 -12.26
N GLY A 171 -6.20 12.18 -10.94
CA GLY A 171 -7.06 11.14 -10.36
C GLY A 171 -6.65 9.72 -10.76
N MET A 172 -7.60 8.77 -10.71
CA MET A 172 -7.36 7.33 -10.92
C MET A 172 -6.86 6.98 -12.33
N TRP A 173 -7.30 7.70 -13.39
CA TRP A 173 -6.76 7.48 -14.74
C TRP A 173 -5.26 7.79 -14.81
N SER A 174 -4.84 8.91 -14.22
CA SER A 174 -3.42 9.27 -14.18
C SER A 174 -2.63 8.24 -13.40
N VAL A 175 -3.08 7.92 -12.18
CA VAL A 175 -2.44 6.92 -11.31
C VAL A 175 -2.28 5.59 -12.06
N THR A 176 -3.35 5.06 -12.65
CA THR A 176 -3.30 3.76 -13.33
C THR A 176 -2.38 3.73 -14.55
N MET A 177 -2.35 4.81 -15.36
CA MET A 177 -1.47 4.90 -16.54
C MET A 177 0.00 5.05 -16.15
N THR A 178 0.30 5.86 -15.14
CA THR A 178 1.67 6.01 -14.64
C THR A 178 2.13 4.76 -13.89
N ASP A 179 1.23 4.06 -13.19
CA ASP A 179 1.54 2.81 -12.51
C ASP A 179 2.10 1.73 -13.45
N VAL A 180 1.60 1.66 -14.67
CA VAL A 180 2.14 0.74 -15.68
C VAL A 180 3.60 1.10 -16.02
N ILE A 181 3.92 2.38 -16.16
CA ILE A 181 5.30 2.84 -16.38
C ILE A 181 6.15 2.54 -15.14
N HIS A 182 5.64 2.91 -13.96
CA HIS A 182 6.30 2.66 -12.69
C HIS A 182 6.63 1.18 -12.49
N PHE A 183 5.69 0.30 -12.83
CA PHE A 183 5.87 -1.15 -12.76
C PHE A 183 7.09 -1.63 -13.58
N PHE A 184 7.19 -1.21 -14.84
CA PHE A 184 8.31 -1.62 -15.69
C PHE A 184 9.65 -1.04 -15.20
N VAL A 185 9.68 0.22 -14.80
CA VAL A 185 10.90 0.87 -14.26
C VAL A 185 11.31 0.22 -12.94
N LEU A 186 10.35 -0.06 -12.06
CA LEU A 186 10.58 -0.67 -10.76
C LEU A 186 11.12 -2.11 -10.88
N VAL A 187 10.33 -2.99 -11.49
CA VAL A 187 10.67 -4.41 -11.57
C VAL A 187 11.91 -4.60 -12.47
N GLY A 188 11.96 -3.90 -13.60
CA GLY A 188 13.10 -3.94 -14.53
C GLY A 188 14.36 -3.35 -13.89
N GLY A 189 14.30 -2.16 -13.32
CA GLY A 189 15.44 -1.47 -12.72
C GLY A 189 16.09 -2.27 -11.60
N PHE A 190 15.29 -2.73 -10.64
CA PHE A 190 15.82 -3.53 -9.52
C PHE A 190 16.34 -4.90 -9.96
N THR A 191 15.60 -5.62 -10.81
CA THR A 191 15.99 -6.96 -11.25
C THR A 191 17.27 -6.94 -12.09
N LEU A 192 17.41 -5.96 -13.00
CA LEU A 192 18.62 -5.80 -13.81
C LEU A 192 19.81 -5.31 -12.97
N ALA A 193 19.58 -4.58 -11.88
CA ALA A 193 20.66 -4.12 -11.02
C ALA A 193 21.43 -5.26 -10.33
N VAL A 194 20.74 -6.35 -9.95
CA VAL A 194 21.36 -7.47 -9.20
C VAL A 194 22.55 -8.09 -9.93
N PRO A 195 22.47 -8.53 -11.20
CA PRO A 195 23.63 -9.10 -11.90
C PRO A 195 24.80 -8.11 -12.04
N PHE A 196 24.53 -6.81 -12.25
CA PHE A 196 25.59 -5.79 -12.33
C PHE A 196 26.31 -5.64 -10.98
N VAL A 197 25.54 -5.53 -9.90
CA VAL A 197 26.10 -5.40 -8.56
C VAL A 197 26.91 -6.63 -8.18
N LEU A 198 26.36 -7.82 -8.38
CA LEU A 198 27.07 -9.08 -8.10
C LEU A 198 28.35 -9.22 -8.92
N HIS A 199 28.32 -8.83 -10.19
CA HIS A 199 29.53 -8.85 -11.01
C HIS A 199 30.64 -7.95 -10.43
N ASN A 200 30.28 -6.73 -10.00
CA ASN A 200 31.25 -5.77 -9.48
C ASN A 200 31.84 -6.13 -8.10
N VAL A 201 31.14 -6.95 -7.30
CA VAL A 201 31.63 -7.40 -5.98
C VAL A 201 32.31 -8.78 -6.02
N GLY A 202 32.52 -9.35 -7.24
CA GLY A 202 33.19 -10.66 -7.40
C GLY A 202 32.24 -11.85 -7.28
N GLY A 203 30.95 -11.67 -7.50
CA GLY A 203 29.92 -12.70 -7.50
C GLY A 203 29.25 -12.93 -6.14
N TRP A 204 28.21 -13.76 -6.15
CA TRP A 204 27.45 -14.09 -4.95
C TRP A 204 28.31 -14.77 -3.87
N GLU A 205 29.28 -15.60 -4.26
CA GLU A 205 30.19 -16.27 -3.33
C GLU A 205 31.04 -15.28 -2.53
N SER A 206 31.50 -14.18 -3.16
CA SER A 206 32.23 -13.09 -2.48
C SER A 206 31.35 -12.39 -1.43
N VAL A 207 30.08 -12.17 -1.73
CA VAL A 207 29.13 -11.58 -0.77
C VAL A 207 28.92 -12.53 0.41
N VAL A 208 28.66 -13.81 0.14
CA VAL A 208 28.44 -14.87 1.15
C VAL A 208 29.65 -14.98 2.09
N ALA A 209 30.87 -14.93 1.56
CA ALA A 209 32.09 -15.04 2.36
C ALA A 209 32.27 -13.90 3.38
N LYS A 210 31.66 -12.74 3.17
CA LYS A 210 31.74 -11.55 4.05
C LYS A 210 30.61 -11.50 5.08
N LEU A 211 29.57 -12.34 4.92
CA LEU A 211 28.38 -12.30 5.77
C LEU A 211 28.35 -13.39 6.82
N PRO A 212 27.81 -13.13 8.02
CA PRO A 212 27.50 -14.19 8.98
C PRO A 212 26.54 -15.22 8.36
N PRO A 213 26.77 -16.54 8.54
CA PRO A 213 25.93 -17.58 7.93
C PRO A 213 24.43 -17.43 8.23
N GLU A 214 24.08 -16.94 9.41
CA GLU A 214 22.70 -16.66 9.81
C GLU A 214 21.99 -15.60 8.94
N GLN A 215 22.72 -14.71 8.28
CA GLN A 215 22.12 -13.70 7.35
C GLN A 215 21.65 -14.34 6.05
N LEU A 216 22.14 -15.52 5.71
CA LEU A 216 21.78 -16.27 4.52
C LEU A 216 20.58 -17.19 4.74
N GLY A 217 20.15 -17.35 5.99
CA GLY A 217 19.03 -18.21 6.34
C GLY A 217 17.73 -17.76 5.68
N PHE A 218 17.15 -18.64 4.83
CA PHE A 218 15.93 -18.36 4.08
C PHE A 218 14.70 -18.16 4.98
N THR A 219 14.68 -18.77 6.16
CA THR A 219 13.60 -18.69 7.14
C THR A 219 14.06 -18.12 8.48
N LYS A 220 15.12 -17.31 8.51
CA LYS A 220 15.70 -16.72 9.72
C LYS A 220 14.66 -15.98 10.58
N VAL A 221 13.70 -15.28 9.96
CA VAL A 221 12.62 -14.59 10.68
C VAL A 221 11.61 -15.52 11.35
N GLY A 222 11.68 -16.83 11.07
CA GLY A 222 10.82 -17.87 11.62
C GLY A 222 9.44 -17.96 10.96
N TRP A 223 8.91 -19.18 10.91
CA TRP A 223 7.61 -19.47 10.28
C TRP A 223 6.45 -18.73 10.91
N LYS A 224 6.51 -18.45 12.21
CA LYS A 224 5.49 -17.64 12.91
C LYS A 224 5.39 -16.23 12.28
N THR A 225 6.51 -15.58 12.02
CA THR A 225 6.55 -14.26 11.39
C THR A 225 6.05 -14.34 9.95
N ILE A 226 6.47 -15.35 9.18
CA ILE A 226 6.06 -15.53 7.77
C ILE A 226 4.55 -15.73 7.68
N ILE A 227 3.97 -16.63 8.47
CA ILE A 227 2.52 -16.87 8.51
C ILE A 227 1.79 -15.60 8.96
N GLY A 228 2.32 -14.91 9.98
CA GLY A 228 1.79 -13.63 10.44
C GLY A 228 1.74 -12.57 9.34
N LEU A 229 2.80 -12.47 8.53
CA LEU A 229 2.85 -11.56 7.37
C LEU A 229 1.81 -11.92 6.31
N ILE A 230 1.63 -13.21 5.99
CA ILE A 230 0.61 -13.64 5.00
C ILE A 230 -0.78 -13.24 5.47
N ILE A 231 -1.12 -13.53 6.73
CA ILE A 231 -2.41 -13.18 7.33
C ILE A 231 -2.60 -11.65 7.35
N MET A 232 -1.57 -10.92 7.79
CA MET A 232 -1.57 -9.46 7.80
C MET A 232 -1.86 -8.88 6.41
N TYR A 233 -1.16 -9.35 5.39
CA TYR A 233 -1.34 -8.84 4.03
C TYR A 233 -2.69 -9.19 3.43
N PHE A 234 -3.21 -10.40 3.68
CA PHE A 234 -4.58 -10.73 3.26
C PHE A 234 -5.61 -9.77 3.88
N MET A 235 -5.48 -9.50 5.20
CA MET A 235 -6.38 -8.60 5.90
C MET A 235 -6.27 -7.16 5.38
N THR A 236 -5.04 -6.64 5.27
CA THR A 236 -4.83 -5.26 4.90
C THR A 236 -5.17 -4.97 3.43
N PHE A 237 -4.92 -5.90 2.50
CA PHE A 237 -5.29 -5.72 1.09
C PHE A 237 -6.78 -5.94 0.82
N SER A 238 -7.47 -6.67 1.71
CA SER A 238 -8.94 -6.78 1.67
C SER A 238 -9.65 -5.51 2.13
N THR A 239 -9.05 -4.71 3.01
CA THR A 239 -9.66 -3.52 3.63
C THR A 239 -8.98 -2.22 3.22
N GLY A 240 -7.84 -2.27 2.53
CA GLY A 240 -7.11 -1.11 2.06
C GLY A 240 -7.83 -0.40 0.92
N GLN A 241 -8.18 0.86 1.11
CA GLN A 241 -8.91 1.64 0.11
C GLN A 241 -8.13 1.75 -1.20
N GLU A 242 -6.81 1.97 -1.13
CA GLU A 242 -5.94 2.06 -2.29
C GLU A 242 -5.92 0.77 -3.13
N SER A 243 -5.89 -0.40 -2.49
CA SER A 243 -5.95 -1.70 -3.16
C SER A 243 -7.33 -2.00 -3.71
N VAL A 244 -8.36 -1.87 -2.85
CA VAL A 244 -9.74 -2.24 -3.18
C VAL A 244 -10.33 -1.34 -4.27
N GLN A 245 -9.94 -0.08 -4.32
CA GLN A 245 -10.38 0.85 -5.36
C GLN A 245 -10.00 0.37 -6.76
N ARG A 246 -8.91 -0.38 -6.92
CA ARG A 246 -8.50 -0.99 -8.20
C ARG A 246 -9.41 -2.14 -8.61
N TYR A 247 -9.92 -2.91 -7.67
CA TYR A 247 -10.95 -3.92 -7.94
C TYR A 247 -12.28 -3.28 -8.34
N PHE A 248 -12.66 -2.16 -7.72
CA PHE A 248 -13.84 -1.39 -8.12
C PHE A 248 -13.68 -0.78 -9.52
N ALA A 249 -12.47 -0.41 -9.92
CA ALA A 249 -12.13 0.16 -11.22
C ALA A 249 -12.03 -0.88 -12.34
N ALA A 250 -11.85 -2.17 -12.01
CA ALA A 250 -11.77 -3.26 -12.99
C ALA A 250 -13.05 -3.35 -13.85
N LYS A 251 -12.92 -3.67 -15.15
CA LYS A 251 -14.05 -3.73 -16.07
C LYS A 251 -15.07 -4.81 -15.70
N ASP A 252 -14.61 -5.94 -15.18
CA ASP A 252 -15.42 -7.09 -14.79
C ASP A 252 -14.75 -7.92 -13.67
N GLU A 253 -15.47 -8.90 -13.13
CA GLU A 253 -15.00 -9.78 -12.05
C GLU A 253 -13.78 -10.61 -12.46
N LYS A 254 -13.78 -11.15 -13.68
CA LYS A 254 -12.66 -11.94 -14.21
C LYS A 254 -11.38 -11.10 -14.27
N THR A 255 -11.52 -9.85 -14.65
CA THR A 255 -10.41 -8.87 -14.65
C THR A 255 -9.88 -8.65 -13.24
N ALA A 256 -10.75 -8.48 -12.25
CA ALA A 256 -10.35 -8.31 -10.85
C ALA A 256 -9.58 -9.53 -10.32
N VAL A 257 -10.09 -10.75 -10.58
CA VAL A 257 -9.44 -12.01 -10.16
C VAL A 257 -8.09 -12.21 -10.84
N LEU A 258 -8.05 -12.14 -12.17
CA LEU A 258 -6.81 -12.36 -12.92
C LEU A 258 -5.77 -11.28 -12.61
N GLY A 259 -6.18 -10.02 -12.46
CA GLY A 259 -5.30 -8.93 -12.06
C GLY A 259 -4.65 -9.19 -10.71
N SER A 260 -5.42 -9.67 -9.73
CA SER A 260 -4.94 -10.05 -8.40
C SER A 260 -3.91 -11.20 -8.45
N ILE A 261 -4.22 -12.29 -9.17
CA ILE A 261 -3.33 -13.45 -9.28
C ILE A 261 -2.02 -13.07 -9.96
N ILE A 262 -2.08 -12.36 -11.08
CA ILE A 262 -0.88 -11.92 -11.83
C ILE A 262 -0.04 -10.98 -10.97
N CYS A 263 -0.65 -10.03 -10.26
CA CYS A 263 0.03 -9.15 -9.33
C CYS A 263 0.79 -9.94 -8.26
N GLY A 264 0.13 -10.89 -7.59
CA GLY A 264 0.76 -11.69 -6.53
C GLY A 264 1.92 -12.54 -7.02
N ILE A 265 1.84 -13.13 -8.23
CA ILE A 265 2.94 -13.87 -8.86
C ILE A 265 4.13 -12.94 -9.11
N ILE A 266 3.88 -11.74 -9.67
CA ILE A 266 4.93 -10.75 -9.92
C ILE A 266 5.62 -10.35 -8.61
N MET A 267 4.85 -10.08 -7.56
CA MET A 267 5.40 -9.74 -6.24
C MET A 267 6.27 -10.86 -5.68
N ALA A 268 5.83 -12.11 -5.78
CA ALA A 268 6.60 -13.27 -5.32
C ALA A 268 7.93 -13.44 -6.08
N LEU A 269 7.94 -13.21 -7.39
CA LEU A 269 9.15 -13.25 -8.21
C LEU A 269 10.11 -12.09 -7.91
N PHE A 270 9.60 -10.92 -7.61
CA PHE A 270 10.40 -9.74 -7.27
C PHE A 270 10.98 -9.78 -5.84
N ALA A 271 10.40 -10.54 -4.96
CA ALA A 271 10.52 -10.44 -3.49
C ALA A 271 11.95 -10.42 -2.95
N PHE A 272 12.84 -11.26 -3.48
CA PHE A 272 14.20 -11.38 -2.98
C PHE A 272 15.19 -10.38 -3.59
N VAL A 273 14.80 -9.67 -4.64
CA VAL A 273 15.65 -8.69 -5.33
C VAL A 273 16.13 -7.57 -4.39
N PRO A 274 15.24 -6.87 -3.66
CA PRO A 274 15.67 -5.86 -2.68
C PRO A 274 16.45 -6.47 -1.51
N ALA A 275 16.13 -7.70 -1.08
CA ALA A 275 16.85 -8.36 0.00
C ALA A 275 18.31 -8.66 -0.38
N VAL A 276 18.56 -9.11 -1.61
CA VAL A 276 19.92 -9.31 -2.12
C VAL A 276 20.71 -8.00 -2.14
N LEU A 277 20.11 -6.90 -2.60
CA LEU A 277 20.78 -5.58 -2.56
C LEU A 277 21.09 -5.13 -1.11
N GLY A 278 20.20 -5.41 -0.16
CA GLY A 278 20.43 -5.16 1.26
C GLY A 278 21.59 -5.99 1.84
N LEU A 279 21.71 -7.26 1.44
CA LEU A 279 22.83 -8.13 1.83
C LEU A 279 24.17 -7.67 1.21
N VAL A 280 24.16 -7.27 -0.06
CA VAL A 280 25.35 -6.67 -0.69
C VAL A 280 25.74 -5.39 0.05
N ALA A 281 24.78 -4.55 0.42
CA ALA A 281 25.06 -3.37 1.21
C ALA A 281 25.74 -3.71 2.56
N LEU A 282 25.27 -4.76 3.24
CA LEU A 282 25.86 -5.21 4.50
C LEU A 282 27.29 -5.74 4.31
N ALA A 283 27.53 -6.49 3.24
CA ALA A 283 28.84 -7.07 2.94
C ALA A 283 29.89 -6.01 2.57
N GLU A 284 29.51 -4.98 1.83
CA GLU A 284 30.45 -3.97 1.30
C GLU A 284 30.48 -2.67 2.14
N PHE A 285 29.39 -2.33 2.82
CA PHE A 285 29.23 -1.07 3.57
C PHE A 285 28.61 -1.32 4.96
N PRO A 286 29.31 -2.00 5.90
CA PRO A 286 28.70 -2.45 7.17
C PRO A 286 28.34 -1.31 8.15
N ASN A 287 28.76 -0.07 7.88
CA ASN A 287 28.61 1.07 8.80
C ASN A 287 27.71 2.19 8.25
N ILE A 288 26.67 1.84 7.48
CA ILE A 288 25.69 2.80 6.98
C ILE A 288 24.35 2.68 7.73
N GLU A 289 23.53 3.70 7.62
CA GLU A 289 22.14 3.58 8.03
C GLU A 289 21.39 2.59 7.12
N ALA A 290 20.64 1.66 7.71
CA ALA A 290 19.97 0.59 6.98
C ALA A 290 19.08 1.09 5.83
N ASN A 291 18.34 2.20 6.03
CA ASN A 291 17.48 2.77 4.99
C ASN A 291 18.27 3.29 3.77
N ASN A 292 19.57 3.55 3.92
CA ASN A 292 20.43 4.01 2.83
C ASN A 292 21.03 2.86 2.00
N ALA A 293 20.74 1.59 2.35
CA ALA A 293 21.35 0.41 1.71
C ALA A 293 21.21 0.42 0.18
N VAL A 294 20.01 0.62 -0.35
CA VAL A 294 19.76 0.64 -1.81
C VAL A 294 20.51 1.79 -2.49
N ALA A 295 20.44 2.99 -1.91
CA ALA A 295 21.10 4.17 -2.47
C ALA A 295 22.63 4.03 -2.48
N THR A 296 23.21 3.54 -1.37
CA THR A 296 24.65 3.33 -1.25
C THR A 296 25.15 2.31 -2.27
N VAL A 297 24.47 1.16 -2.41
CA VAL A 297 24.82 0.15 -3.42
C VAL A 297 24.71 0.72 -4.84
N ALA A 298 23.66 1.46 -5.13
CA ALA A 298 23.48 2.03 -6.46
C ALA A 298 24.55 3.04 -6.82
N LEU A 299 24.92 3.94 -5.89
CA LEU A 299 25.92 4.97 -6.14
C LEU A 299 27.35 4.45 -6.23
N ASN A 300 27.69 3.39 -5.49
CA ASN A 300 29.07 2.92 -5.38
C ASN A 300 29.36 1.67 -6.21
N LEU A 301 28.36 0.86 -6.53
CA LEU A 301 28.54 -0.46 -7.18
C LEU A 301 27.88 -0.56 -8.56
N MET A 302 27.20 0.48 -9.04
CA MET A 302 26.55 0.44 -10.34
C MET A 302 27.12 1.47 -11.31
N PRO A 303 27.11 1.20 -12.64
CA PRO A 303 27.35 2.25 -13.61
C PRO A 303 26.31 3.38 -13.47
N PRO A 304 26.66 4.64 -13.74
CA PRO A 304 25.78 5.80 -13.49
C PRO A 304 24.38 5.68 -14.12
N VAL A 305 24.28 5.09 -15.31
CA VAL A 305 22.99 4.86 -15.98
C VAL A 305 22.13 3.87 -15.18
N MET A 306 22.71 2.76 -14.74
CA MET A 306 21.97 1.76 -13.95
C MET A 306 21.58 2.32 -12.57
N ALA A 307 22.48 3.04 -11.92
CA ALA A 307 22.18 3.74 -10.65
C ALA A 307 20.99 4.71 -10.86
N GLY A 308 20.97 5.47 -11.94
CA GLY A 308 19.85 6.35 -12.32
C GLY A 308 18.54 5.59 -12.46
N PHE A 309 18.52 4.43 -13.12
CA PHE A 309 17.32 3.61 -13.26
C PHE A 309 16.85 3.03 -11.90
N VAL A 310 17.75 2.57 -11.04
CA VAL A 310 17.38 2.09 -9.69
C VAL A 310 16.82 3.22 -8.83
N MET A 311 17.42 4.41 -8.88
CA MET A 311 16.88 5.58 -8.18
C MET A 311 15.51 5.99 -8.71
N ALA A 312 15.34 6.03 -10.03
CA ALA A 312 14.05 6.26 -10.65
C ALA A 312 13.03 5.18 -10.27
N ALA A 313 13.46 3.91 -10.13
CA ALA A 313 12.62 2.81 -9.69
C ALA A 313 12.10 3.00 -8.26
N VAL A 314 12.96 3.42 -7.32
CA VAL A 314 12.50 3.71 -5.94
C VAL A 314 11.53 4.89 -5.91
N VAL A 315 11.86 5.97 -6.62
CA VAL A 315 10.96 7.13 -6.74
C VAL A 315 9.63 6.73 -7.37
N SER A 316 9.65 5.87 -8.39
CA SER A 316 8.45 5.30 -9.02
C SER A 316 7.57 4.55 -8.02
N ALA A 317 8.17 3.61 -7.28
CA ALA A 317 7.48 2.78 -6.30
C ALA A 317 6.77 3.64 -5.25
N THR A 318 7.49 4.63 -4.71
CA THR A 318 6.97 5.48 -3.64
C THR A 318 5.93 6.49 -4.14
N LEU A 319 6.12 7.09 -5.31
CA LEU A 319 5.16 8.02 -5.90
C LEU A 319 3.85 7.32 -6.28
N SER A 320 3.92 6.12 -6.88
CA SER A 320 2.75 5.33 -7.23
C SER A 320 1.91 4.98 -6.01
N SER A 321 2.55 4.35 -5.00
CA SER A 321 1.87 3.97 -3.75
C SER A 321 1.32 5.20 -3.02
N GLY A 322 2.13 6.25 -2.84
CA GLY A 322 1.72 7.46 -2.14
C GLY A 322 0.58 8.22 -2.83
N ALA A 323 0.55 8.24 -4.17
CA ALA A 323 -0.55 8.84 -4.91
C ALA A 323 -1.85 8.03 -4.75
N GLY A 324 -1.76 6.70 -4.76
CA GLY A 324 -2.87 5.81 -4.46
C GLY A 324 -3.42 6.02 -3.05
N ASP A 325 -2.55 6.12 -2.06
CA ASP A 325 -2.90 6.38 -0.67
C ASP A 325 -3.62 7.72 -0.50
N LEU A 326 -3.07 8.82 -1.02
CA LEU A 326 -3.69 10.14 -0.93
C LEU A 326 -5.02 10.22 -1.70
N LEU A 327 -5.11 9.61 -2.88
CA LEU A 327 -6.35 9.55 -3.64
C LEU A 327 -7.40 8.72 -2.91
N GLY A 328 -7.00 7.60 -2.32
CA GLY A 328 -7.85 6.75 -1.48
C GLY A 328 -8.42 7.51 -0.28
N ALA A 329 -7.55 8.21 0.46
CA ALA A 329 -7.97 9.06 1.58
C ALA A 329 -8.95 10.16 1.16
N ALA A 330 -8.66 10.85 0.06
CA ALA A 330 -9.52 11.90 -0.48
C ALA A 330 -10.88 11.34 -0.97
N THR A 331 -10.89 10.13 -1.53
CA THR A 331 -12.13 9.45 -1.94
C THR A 331 -13.01 9.14 -0.74
N VAL A 332 -12.43 8.55 0.31
CA VAL A 332 -13.14 8.27 1.57
C VAL A 332 -13.68 9.56 2.18
N PHE A 333 -12.87 10.61 2.26
CA PHE A 333 -13.32 11.87 2.82
C PHE A 333 -14.50 12.47 2.03
N THR A 334 -14.39 12.53 0.71
CA THR A 334 -15.42 13.19 -0.11
C THR A 334 -16.70 12.38 -0.21
N LYS A 335 -16.60 11.05 -0.41
CA LYS A 335 -17.77 10.18 -0.55
C LYS A 335 -18.41 9.85 0.78
N ASP A 336 -17.62 9.44 1.76
CA ASP A 336 -18.16 8.89 3.01
C ASP A 336 -18.42 9.99 4.04
N ILE A 337 -17.54 10.98 4.17
CA ILE A 337 -17.73 12.04 5.16
C ILE A 337 -18.60 13.18 4.60
N VAL A 338 -18.25 13.74 3.44
CA VAL A 338 -18.95 14.93 2.91
C VAL A 338 -20.31 14.57 2.30
N GLU A 339 -20.37 13.59 1.38
CA GLU A 339 -21.64 13.25 0.74
C GLU A 339 -22.56 12.48 1.69
N TYR A 340 -22.07 11.40 2.30
CA TYR A 340 -22.93 10.53 3.11
C TYR A 340 -23.25 11.12 4.50
N HIS A 341 -22.23 11.46 5.32
CA HIS A 341 -22.47 11.90 6.69
C HIS A 341 -22.93 13.34 6.82
N PHE A 342 -22.40 14.26 5.99
CA PHE A 342 -22.90 15.65 5.97
C PHE A 342 -24.10 15.86 5.05
N GLY A 343 -24.57 14.81 4.35
CA GLY A 343 -25.77 14.84 3.52
C GLY A 343 -25.69 15.82 2.33
N LYS A 344 -24.47 16.14 1.86
CA LYS A 344 -24.27 17.08 0.76
C LYS A 344 -24.29 16.33 -0.57
N SER A 345 -25.32 16.53 -1.38
CA SER A 345 -25.30 16.11 -2.78
C SER A 345 -24.37 17.04 -3.56
N LEU A 346 -23.21 16.50 -3.98
CA LEU A 346 -22.21 17.22 -4.77
C LEU A 346 -22.40 16.94 -6.27
N THR A 347 -22.30 18.00 -7.08
CA THR A 347 -22.13 17.81 -8.53
C THR A 347 -20.77 17.18 -8.83
N ASP A 348 -20.62 16.54 -9.99
CA ASP A 348 -19.34 15.94 -10.40
C ASP A 348 -18.17 16.90 -10.36
N ALA A 349 -18.40 18.15 -10.79
CA ALA A 349 -17.39 19.21 -10.73
C ALA A 349 -17.01 19.59 -9.29
N GLN A 350 -18.00 19.67 -8.40
CA GLN A 350 -17.77 19.94 -6.98
C GLN A 350 -17.03 18.77 -6.31
N LEU A 351 -17.45 17.54 -6.58
CA LEU A 351 -16.81 16.34 -6.04
C LEU A 351 -15.33 16.27 -6.44
N THR A 352 -15.02 16.50 -7.71
CA THR A 352 -13.63 16.54 -8.20
C THR A 352 -12.84 17.68 -7.55
N ARG A 353 -13.43 18.88 -7.40
CA ARG A 353 -12.77 20.02 -6.74
C ARG A 353 -12.50 19.74 -5.26
N TYR A 354 -13.49 19.22 -4.53
CA TYR A 354 -13.31 18.86 -3.11
C TYR A 354 -12.27 17.74 -2.95
N SER A 355 -12.28 16.72 -3.80
CA SER A 355 -11.27 15.65 -3.76
C SER A 355 -9.85 16.20 -3.93
N ARG A 356 -9.63 17.16 -4.86
CA ARG A 356 -8.33 17.82 -5.03
C ARG A 356 -7.90 18.61 -3.80
N LEU A 357 -8.83 19.40 -3.20
CA LEU A 357 -8.55 20.15 -1.98
C LEU A 357 -8.25 19.20 -0.80
N CYS A 358 -8.93 18.06 -0.73
CA CYS A 358 -8.64 17.03 0.28
C CYS A 358 -7.25 16.44 0.09
N VAL A 359 -6.83 16.12 -1.14
CA VAL A 359 -5.47 15.66 -1.43
C VAL A 359 -4.44 16.67 -0.91
N LEU A 360 -4.66 17.98 -1.12
CA LEU A 360 -3.76 19.02 -0.60
C LEU A 360 -3.68 18.98 0.94
N PHE A 361 -4.84 19.03 1.60
CA PHE A 361 -4.90 19.08 3.07
C PHE A 361 -4.36 17.80 3.72
N LEU A 362 -4.78 16.63 3.24
CA LEU A 362 -4.34 15.35 3.75
C LEU A 362 -2.86 15.09 3.43
N GLY A 363 -2.38 15.59 2.29
CA GLY A 363 -0.98 15.56 1.91
C GLY A 363 -0.08 16.39 2.85
N ILE A 364 -0.55 17.55 3.30
CA ILE A 364 0.16 18.32 4.33
C ILE A 364 0.26 17.53 5.63
N ILE A 365 -0.81 16.85 6.05
CA ILE A 365 -0.78 15.97 7.23
C ILE A 365 0.22 14.83 7.03
N ALA A 366 0.26 14.19 5.86
CA ALA A 366 1.22 13.12 5.54
C ALA A 366 2.68 13.62 5.63
N ILE A 367 2.96 14.84 5.16
CA ILE A 367 4.28 15.48 5.30
C ILE A 367 4.64 15.66 6.78
N VAL A 368 3.71 16.14 7.61
CA VAL A 368 3.95 16.30 9.05
C VAL A 368 4.23 14.94 9.71
N ILE A 369 3.46 13.90 9.39
CA ILE A 369 3.70 12.53 9.88
C ILE A 369 5.11 12.06 9.50
N SER A 370 5.53 12.29 8.26
CA SER A 370 6.86 11.94 7.75
C SER A 370 7.99 12.67 8.50
N LEU A 371 7.79 13.92 8.89
CA LEU A 371 8.75 14.70 9.69
C LEU A 371 8.88 14.17 11.13
N VAL A 372 7.77 13.68 11.71
CA VAL A 372 7.74 13.18 13.10
C VAL A 372 8.34 11.76 13.19
N SER A 373 8.09 10.90 12.21
CA SER A 373 8.59 9.51 12.24
C SER A 373 9.25 9.12 10.92
N LYS A 374 10.50 8.65 11.04
CA LYS A 374 11.31 8.16 9.92
C LYS A 374 11.33 6.62 9.80
N ALA A 375 10.55 5.91 10.63
CA ALA A 375 10.51 4.45 10.68
C ALA A 375 9.54 3.88 9.64
N ILE A 376 10.03 3.39 8.49
CA ILE A 376 9.21 2.94 7.36
C ILE A 376 8.32 1.74 7.74
N ILE A 377 8.90 0.57 8.04
CA ILE A 377 8.10 -0.66 8.28
C ILE A 377 7.23 -0.59 9.54
N PRO A 378 7.70 -0.08 10.70
CA PRO A 378 6.83 0.07 11.86
C PRO A 378 5.60 0.93 11.61
N MET A 379 5.74 2.03 10.87
CA MET A 379 4.61 2.89 10.50
C MET A 379 3.64 2.21 9.54
N LEU A 380 4.14 1.40 8.58
CA LEU A 380 3.29 0.59 7.71
C LEU A 380 2.45 -0.39 8.53
N VAL A 381 3.06 -1.15 9.44
CA VAL A 381 2.35 -2.13 10.29
C VAL A 381 1.31 -1.44 11.17
N PHE A 382 1.62 -0.28 11.72
CA PHE A 382 0.67 0.51 12.52
C PHE A 382 -0.53 0.98 11.66
N ALA A 383 -0.29 1.52 10.47
CA ALA A 383 -1.34 1.92 9.56
C ALA A 383 -2.23 0.74 9.13
N PHE A 384 -1.62 -0.42 8.84
CA PHE A 384 -2.34 -1.65 8.54
C PHE A 384 -3.20 -2.12 9.69
N THR A 385 -2.71 -1.99 10.94
CA THR A 385 -3.48 -2.31 12.14
C THR A 385 -4.70 -1.41 12.27
N MET A 386 -4.55 -0.10 12.08
CA MET A 386 -5.66 0.85 12.19
C MET A 386 -6.82 0.51 11.23
N ARG A 387 -6.51 0.20 9.97
CA ARG A 387 -7.54 -0.03 8.94
C ARG A 387 -8.13 -1.43 8.94
N SER A 388 -7.47 -2.42 9.57
CA SER A 388 -7.85 -3.82 9.42
C SER A 388 -8.22 -4.52 10.73
N ALA A 389 -7.58 -4.20 11.86
CA ALA A 389 -7.75 -4.93 13.11
C ALA A 389 -9.22 -5.06 13.56
N GLY A 390 -9.99 -3.99 13.47
CA GLY A 390 -11.44 -4.02 13.72
C GLY A 390 -12.25 -4.27 12.44
N PRO A 391 -12.06 -3.50 11.37
CA PRO A 391 -12.91 -3.55 10.17
C PRO A 391 -12.87 -4.86 9.40
N PHE A 392 -11.77 -5.64 9.43
CA PHE A 392 -11.62 -6.83 8.59
C PHE A 392 -12.71 -7.89 8.81
N ALA A 393 -13.01 -8.24 10.07
CA ALA A 393 -14.04 -9.24 10.37
C ALA A 393 -15.43 -8.76 9.90
N ALA A 394 -15.78 -7.50 10.21
CA ALA A 394 -17.03 -6.90 9.75
C ALA A 394 -17.12 -6.87 8.22
N PHE A 395 -16.03 -6.51 7.54
CA PHE A 395 -15.98 -6.46 6.08
C PHE A 395 -16.16 -7.85 5.44
N LEU A 396 -15.33 -8.81 5.83
CA LEU A 396 -15.35 -10.15 5.25
C LEU A 396 -16.65 -10.89 5.55
N LEU A 397 -17.08 -10.90 6.82
CA LEU A 397 -18.31 -11.55 7.23
C LEU A 397 -19.56 -10.78 6.81
N GLY A 398 -19.45 -9.46 6.67
CA GLY A 398 -20.51 -8.63 6.09
C GLY A 398 -20.81 -8.98 4.62
N LEU A 399 -19.79 -9.33 3.85
CA LEU A 399 -19.96 -9.77 2.46
C LEU A 399 -20.48 -11.22 2.33
N THR A 400 -20.13 -12.10 3.29
CA THR A 400 -20.32 -13.55 3.13
C THR A 400 -21.38 -14.14 4.06
N TRP A 401 -21.59 -13.60 5.25
CA TRP A 401 -22.49 -14.19 6.25
C TRP A 401 -23.88 -13.51 6.26
N LYS A 402 -24.87 -14.17 5.70
CA LYS A 402 -26.24 -13.63 5.55
C LYS A 402 -26.91 -13.24 6.86
N ASN A 403 -26.65 -13.96 7.95
CA ASN A 403 -27.27 -13.75 9.26
C ASN A 403 -26.58 -12.70 10.13
N ALA A 404 -25.56 -12.00 9.63
CA ALA A 404 -24.87 -10.93 10.34
C ALA A 404 -25.85 -9.82 10.76
N THR A 405 -25.65 -9.25 11.94
CA THR A 405 -26.48 -8.19 12.53
C THR A 405 -25.75 -6.86 12.55
N ALA A 406 -26.50 -5.75 12.60
CA ALA A 406 -25.90 -4.41 12.61
C ALA A 406 -25.01 -4.16 13.84
N GLY A 407 -25.42 -4.65 15.02
CA GLY A 407 -24.62 -4.54 16.25
C GLY A 407 -23.32 -5.33 16.18
N ALA A 408 -23.32 -6.50 15.53
CA ALA A 408 -22.10 -7.27 15.34
C ALA A 408 -21.05 -6.50 14.53
N GLY A 409 -21.48 -5.78 13.49
CA GLY A 409 -20.58 -4.94 12.71
C GLY A 409 -19.92 -3.86 13.55
N ILE A 410 -20.71 -3.03 14.23
CA ILE A 410 -20.14 -1.90 14.98
C ILE A 410 -19.26 -2.33 16.16
N TRP A 411 -19.72 -3.30 16.98
CA TRP A 411 -18.98 -3.72 18.15
C TRP A 411 -17.67 -4.43 17.79
N SER A 412 -17.65 -5.23 16.72
CA SER A 412 -16.42 -5.87 16.25
C SER A 412 -15.41 -4.85 15.74
N ILE A 413 -15.86 -3.82 15.02
CA ILE A 413 -14.98 -2.74 14.54
C ILE A 413 -14.36 -2.01 15.73
N VAL A 414 -15.19 -1.56 16.67
CA VAL A 414 -14.72 -0.76 17.82
C VAL A 414 -13.77 -1.56 18.70
N LEU A 415 -14.21 -2.73 19.20
CA LEU A 415 -13.42 -3.52 20.15
C LEU A 415 -12.18 -4.14 19.50
N GLY A 416 -12.25 -4.56 18.23
CA GLY A 416 -11.11 -5.06 17.49
C GLY A 416 -10.05 -3.98 17.24
N SER A 417 -10.48 -2.75 16.90
CA SER A 417 -9.55 -1.62 16.71
C SER A 417 -8.89 -1.22 18.03
N ILE A 418 -9.65 -1.10 19.12
CA ILE A 418 -9.10 -0.80 20.45
C ILE A 418 -8.10 -1.89 20.87
N ALA A 419 -8.46 -3.17 20.70
CA ALA A 419 -7.57 -4.29 21.03
C ALA A 419 -6.28 -4.27 20.21
N GLY A 420 -6.35 -3.99 18.90
CA GLY A 420 -5.17 -3.88 18.05
C GLY A 420 -4.25 -2.75 18.47
N VAL A 421 -4.81 -1.55 18.71
CA VAL A 421 -4.03 -0.39 19.17
C VAL A 421 -3.41 -0.66 20.54
N TYR A 422 -4.17 -1.19 21.49
CA TYR A 422 -3.66 -1.56 22.81
C TYR A 422 -2.49 -2.55 22.70
N TRP A 423 -2.63 -3.59 21.85
CA TRP A 423 -1.60 -4.62 21.67
C TRP A 423 -0.29 -4.04 21.11
N GLU A 424 -0.40 -3.04 20.21
CA GLU A 424 0.78 -2.31 19.71
C GLU A 424 1.48 -1.52 20.82
N PHE A 425 0.71 -0.81 21.66
CA PHE A 425 1.28 -0.04 22.79
C PHE A 425 1.98 -0.91 23.83
N VAL A 426 1.52 -2.15 24.05
CA VAL A 426 2.20 -3.08 24.97
C VAL A 426 3.37 -3.84 24.31
N GLY A 427 3.75 -3.48 23.08
CA GLY A 427 4.93 -3.99 22.41
C GLY A 427 4.77 -5.37 21.75
N ASN A 428 3.56 -5.72 21.29
CA ASN A 428 3.27 -6.96 20.58
C ASN A 428 3.71 -8.23 21.35
N PRO A 429 3.16 -8.50 22.54
CA PRO A 429 3.55 -9.64 23.37
C PRO A 429 3.56 -10.95 22.59
N TYR A 430 4.45 -11.86 22.99
CA TYR A 430 4.64 -13.16 22.33
C TYR A 430 4.98 -13.07 20.83
N GLY A 431 5.34 -11.89 20.32
CA GLY A 431 5.60 -11.65 18.89
C GLY A 431 4.36 -11.84 18.00
N ILE A 432 3.15 -11.65 18.54
CA ILE A 432 1.89 -11.63 17.78
C ILE A 432 1.68 -10.19 17.29
N MET A 433 1.54 -10.01 15.98
CA MET A 433 1.29 -8.69 15.40
C MET A 433 -0.05 -8.12 15.88
N SER A 434 -0.08 -6.83 16.17
CA SER A 434 -1.25 -6.09 16.66
C SER A 434 -2.48 -6.22 15.74
N ILE A 435 -2.28 -6.21 14.44
CA ILE A 435 -3.35 -6.44 13.45
C ILE A 435 -4.00 -7.81 13.62
N ILE A 436 -3.22 -8.87 13.88
CA ILE A 436 -3.72 -10.24 14.05
C ILE A 436 -4.51 -10.33 15.34
N PHE A 437 -3.94 -9.84 16.46
CA PHE A 437 -4.62 -9.86 17.75
C PHE A 437 -5.93 -9.10 17.69
N GLY A 438 -5.94 -7.86 17.19
CA GLY A 438 -7.15 -7.07 17.06
C GLY A 438 -8.20 -7.70 16.16
N SER A 439 -7.80 -8.35 15.05
CA SER A 439 -8.73 -9.05 14.16
C SER A 439 -9.31 -10.33 14.78
N ILE A 440 -8.55 -11.03 15.61
CA ILE A 440 -9.08 -12.18 16.38
C ILE A 440 -10.15 -11.69 17.38
N VAL A 441 -9.86 -10.61 18.11
CA VAL A 441 -10.85 -9.99 19.02
C VAL A 441 -12.08 -9.54 18.24
N SER A 442 -11.90 -8.86 17.11
CA SER A 442 -12.98 -8.44 16.22
C SER A 442 -13.84 -9.61 15.77
N LEU A 443 -13.23 -10.71 15.34
CA LEU A 443 -13.93 -11.93 14.90
C LEU A 443 -14.74 -12.55 16.02
N ILE A 444 -14.15 -12.72 17.22
CA ILE A 444 -14.83 -13.28 18.39
C ILE A 444 -16.02 -12.40 18.78
N VAL A 445 -15.84 -11.09 18.85
CA VAL A 445 -16.90 -10.14 19.16
C VAL A 445 -18.00 -10.20 18.12
N PHE A 446 -17.64 -10.22 16.82
CA PHE A 446 -18.61 -10.29 15.74
C PHE A 446 -19.52 -11.52 15.89
N VAL A 447 -18.90 -12.70 16.02
CA VAL A 447 -19.64 -13.97 16.17
C VAL A 447 -20.51 -13.95 17.42
N ALA A 448 -19.96 -13.56 18.57
CA ALA A 448 -20.69 -13.50 19.84
C ALA A 448 -21.91 -12.58 19.76
N VAL A 449 -21.74 -11.35 19.20
CA VAL A 449 -22.84 -10.39 19.09
C VAL A 449 -23.91 -10.88 18.11
N VAL A 450 -23.53 -11.53 16.99
CA VAL A 450 -24.52 -12.15 16.07
C VAL A 450 -25.38 -13.15 16.83
N PHE A 451 -24.80 -14.07 17.61
CA PHE A 451 -25.56 -15.06 18.36
C PHE A 451 -26.46 -14.41 19.43
N ILE A 452 -25.94 -13.44 20.18
CA ILE A 452 -26.73 -12.71 21.20
C ILE A 452 -27.90 -11.97 20.56
N GLU A 453 -27.66 -11.18 19.52
CA GLU A 453 -28.71 -10.38 18.87
C GLU A 453 -29.76 -11.26 18.16
N ARG A 454 -29.33 -12.37 17.55
CA ARG A 454 -30.25 -13.32 16.95
C ARG A 454 -31.10 -14.07 18.01
N SER A 455 -30.54 -14.42 19.16
CA SER A 455 -31.33 -15.01 20.26
C SER A 455 -32.34 -14.02 20.86
N MET A 456 -32.06 -12.72 20.77
CA MET A 456 -32.97 -11.64 21.15
C MET A 456 -34.02 -11.31 20.05
N GLY A 457 -34.05 -12.05 18.96
CA GLY A 457 -34.99 -11.84 17.85
C GLY A 457 -34.66 -10.69 16.90
N LYS A 458 -33.48 -10.09 16.99
CA LYS A 458 -33.09 -9.02 16.06
C LYS A 458 -32.95 -9.56 14.64
N PRO A 459 -33.42 -8.84 13.60
CA PRO A 459 -33.29 -9.26 12.21
C PRO A 459 -31.84 -9.22 11.72
N PRO A 460 -31.52 -9.99 10.67
CA PRO A 460 -30.24 -9.82 9.98
C PRO A 460 -30.13 -8.41 9.38
N ALA A 461 -28.91 -7.90 9.28
CA ALA A 461 -28.62 -6.66 8.59
C ALA A 461 -28.89 -6.77 7.08
N PRO A 462 -29.22 -5.67 6.38
CA PRO A 462 -29.45 -5.69 4.91
C PRO A 462 -28.20 -6.20 4.18
N PRO A 463 -28.29 -6.79 2.99
CA PRO A 463 -27.13 -7.28 2.25
C PRO A 463 -26.19 -6.14 1.85
N ALA A 464 -24.88 -6.38 1.92
CA ALA A 464 -23.86 -5.41 1.49
C ALA A 464 -23.89 -5.18 -0.03
N ILE A 465 -24.25 -6.23 -0.79
CA ILE A 465 -24.46 -6.19 -2.24
C ILE A 465 -25.96 -6.19 -2.47
N PRO A 466 -26.55 -5.13 -3.02
CA PRO A 466 -27.98 -5.06 -3.35
C PRO A 466 -28.41 -6.19 -4.28
N ASP A 467 -29.65 -6.66 -4.14
CA ASP A 467 -30.16 -7.82 -4.91
C ASP A 467 -30.18 -7.58 -6.42
N ASN A 468 -30.40 -6.34 -6.85
CA ASN A 468 -30.36 -5.95 -8.26
C ASN A 468 -28.95 -5.95 -8.88
N LEU A 469 -27.90 -6.20 -8.09
CA LEU A 469 -26.50 -6.28 -8.53
C LEU A 469 -25.93 -7.72 -8.39
N LYS A 470 -26.79 -8.71 -8.07
CA LYS A 470 -26.37 -10.11 -7.86
C LYS A 470 -26.36 -10.96 -9.12
N GLU A 471 -26.92 -10.44 -10.23
CA GLU A 471 -26.88 -11.05 -11.56
C GLU A 471 -25.68 -10.47 -12.34
#